data_7b21e928cabde4e36ace91e79ae166a4
#
_entry.id   7b21e928cabde4e36ace91e79ae166a4
#
_cell.length_a   1.000
_cell.length_b   1.000
_cell.length_c   1.000
_cell.angle_alpha   90.00
_cell.angle_beta   90.00
_cell.angle_gamma   90.00
#
_symmetry.space_group_name_H-M   'P 1'
#
loop_
_entity.id
_entity.type
_entity.pdbx_description
1 polymer ?
#
loop_
_entity_poly.entity_id
_entity_poly.type
_entity_poly.pdbx_seq_one_letter_code
_entity_poly.pdbx_strand_id
1 'polypeptide(L)'
;MSSEKKHVFIIGSKGIPAQYGGFETFVEKLTEYQKDESIQYYVACMNAKRKRFKHNGAKCFNVTVPDVGPAKAVYYDIAALKAVYQYVVDHNIEEGIVYILACRIGPFLKKYVKMFHAKNIQVFVNPDGHEFKRAKWNWFIRQYWKLSERLMIKNADYVVCDSQNIEKYIQEDYKKYQPQTTFIAYGADVVDNSDEEKFEVWAKEHEVSKNEYYLIVGRFVPENNYETMIREFMSSNTKKDLV
;
A
#
# COMPACT_ATOMS: atom_id res chain seq x y z
N MET A 1 20.54 -2.70 -29.82
CA MET A 1 20.86 -3.15 -28.45
C MET A 1 19.56 -3.09 -27.68
N SER A 2 18.98 -4.21 -27.24
CA SER A 2 17.81 -4.16 -26.36
C SER A 2 18.29 -3.58 -25.03
N SER A 3 17.77 -2.43 -24.63
CA SER A 3 18.06 -1.88 -23.32
C SER A 3 17.67 -2.93 -22.27
N GLU A 4 18.61 -3.29 -21.43
CA GLU A 4 18.40 -4.20 -20.31
C GLU A 4 17.28 -3.62 -19.43
N LYS A 5 16.19 -4.40 -19.24
CA LYS A 5 15.02 -3.90 -18.49
C LYS A 5 15.34 -3.85 -17.01
N LYS A 6 15.01 -2.75 -16.37
CA LYS A 6 15.01 -2.63 -14.90
C LYS A 6 13.85 -3.43 -14.33
N HIS A 7 14.13 -4.35 -13.41
CA HIS A 7 13.14 -5.23 -12.81
C HIS A 7 12.62 -4.68 -11.48
N VAL A 8 11.32 -4.47 -11.36
CA VAL A 8 10.69 -3.99 -10.12
C VAL A 8 9.62 -5.01 -9.68
N PHE A 9 9.86 -5.65 -8.55
CA PHE A 9 8.97 -6.65 -7.95
C PHE A 9 8.18 -6.02 -6.82
N ILE A 10 6.85 -5.95 -6.96
CA ILE A 10 5.94 -5.35 -5.98
C ILE A 10 5.21 -6.45 -5.22
N ILE A 11 5.32 -6.40 -3.89
CA ILE A 11 4.64 -7.32 -2.97
C ILE A 11 3.96 -6.55 -1.84
N GLY A 12 3.08 -7.19 -1.09
CA GLY A 12 2.44 -6.58 0.09
C GLY A 12 1.07 -5.96 -0.18
N SER A 13 0.64 -5.85 -1.45
CA SER A 13 -0.76 -5.60 -1.81
C SER A 13 -1.47 -6.92 -2.12
N LYS A 14 -2.79 -6.91 -2.20
CA LYS A 14 -3.55 -8.09 -2.68
C LYS A 14 -3.37 -8.32 -4.18
N GLY A 15 -2.74 -7.38 -4.89
CA GLY A 15 -2.45 -7.43 -6.31
C GLY A 15 -3.42 -6.62 -7.17
N ILE A 16 -3.24 -6.77 -8.49
CA ILE A 16 -4.03 -6.11 -9.54
C ILE A 16 -4.70 -7.17 -10.44
N PRO A 17 -5.86 -6.90 -11.08
CA PRO A 17 -6.66 -5.65 -11.02
C PRO A 17 -7.12 -5.30 -9.61
N ALA A 18 -7.04 -4.01 -9.26
CA ALA A 18 -7.45 -3.52 -7.95
C ALA A 18 -8.96 -3.64 -7.76
N GLN A 19 -9.37 -4.27 -6.66
CA GLN A 19 -10.78 -4.32 -6.27
C GLN A 19 -11.08 -3.35 -5.14
N TYR A 20 -10.22 -3.31 -4.12
CA TYR A 20 -10.37 -2.45 -2.95
C TYR A 20 -9.05 -2.37 -2.16
N GLY A 21 -8.66 -1.15 -1.78
CA GLY A 21 -7.52 -0.87 -0.90
C GLY A 21 -6.56 0.17 -1.48
N GLY A 22 -5.91 0.92 -0.61
CA GLY A 22 -4.98 1.99 -1.02
C GLY A 22 -3.78 1.46 -1.79
N PHE A 23 -3.17 0.37 -1.32
CA PHE A 23 -2.03 -0.24 -2.02
C PHE A 23 -2.42 -0.87 -3.35
N GLU A 24 -3.59 -1.52 -3.42
CA GLU A 24 -4.09 -2.09 -4.67
C GLU A 24 -4.32 -1.00 -5.71
N THR A 25 -4.98 0.10 -5.31
CA THR A 25 -5.22 1.26 -6.19
C THR A 25 -3.90 1.91 -6.61
N PHE A 26 -2.96 2.08 -5.68
CA PHE A 26 -1.63 2.60 -6.00
C PHE A 26 -0.91 1.74 -7.05
N VAL A 27 -0.86 0.42 -6.87
CA VAL A 27 -0.18 -0.49 -7.82
C VAL A 27 -0.89 -0.52 -9.17
N GLU A 28 -2.23 -0.49 -9.18
CA GLU A 28 -3.03 -0.37 -10.40
C GLU A 28 -2.63 0.88 -11.19
N LYS A 29 -2.67 2.04 -10.54
CA LYS A 29 -2.35 3.32 -11.18
C LYS A 29 -0.88 3.45 -11.56
N LEU A 30 0.04 2.95 -10.75
CA LEU A 30 1.47 2.91 -11.07
C LEU A 30 1.74 2.13 -12.36
N THR A 31 1.05 1.00 -12.56
CA THR A 31 1.22 0.18 -13.75
C THR A 31 0.45 0.71 -14.95
N GLU A 32 -0.75 1.29 -14.73
CA GLU A 32 -1.57 1.91 -15.78
C GLU A 32 -0.88 3.13 -16.40
N TYR A 33 -0.29 3.99 -15.57
CA TYR A 33 0.37 5.24 -16.02
C TYR A 33 1.87 5.10 -16.28
N GLN A 34 2.38 3.88 -16.39
CA GLN A 34 3.78 3.65 -16.70
C GLN A 34 4.14 4.26 -18.06
N LYS A 35 5.13 5.16 -18.07
CA LYS A 35 5.66 5.81 -19.29
C LYS A 35 7.01 5.24 -19.72
N ASP A 36 7.81 4.76 -18.77
CA ASP A 36 9.15 4.24 -19.05
C ASP A 36 9.10 2.74 -19.37
N GLU A 37 9.19 2.41 -20.64
CA GLU A 37 9.18 1.02 -21.14
C GLU A 37 10.43 0.22 -20.72
N SER A 38 11.47 0.88 -20.23
CA SER A 38 12.67 0.19 -19.71
C SER A 38 12.41 -0.49 -18.36
N ILE A 39 11.30 -0.17 -17.66
CA ILE A 39 10.91 -0.81 -16.41
C ILE A 39 9.95 -1.97 -16.69
N GLN A 40 10.21 -3.13 -16.10
CA GLN A 40 9.29 -4.25 -16.07
C GLN A 40 8.79 -4.47 -14.64
N TYR A 41 7.52 -4.22 -14.42
CA TYR A 41 6.85 -4.53 -13.14
C TYR A 41 6.46 -6.00 -13.06
N TYR A 42 6.63 -6.56 -11.86
CA TYR A 42 6.16 -7.88 -11.44
C TYR A 42 5.31 -7.71 -10.18
N VAL A 43 4.07 -8.16 -10.20
CA VAL A 43 3.14 -7.92 -9.10
C VAL A 43 2.66 -9.24 -8.50
N ALA A 44 2.89 -9.41 -7.19
CA ALA A 44 2.32 -10.51 -6.44
C ALA A 44 0.81 -10.29 -6.22
N CYS A 45 0.01 -11.32 -6.49
CA CYS A 45 -1.45 -11.28 -6.34
C CYS A 45 -1.89 -12.39 -5.38
N MET A 46 -2.64 -12.01 -4.33
CA MET A 46 -3.10 -12.95 -3.31
C MET A 46 -4.31 -13.75 -3.80
N ASN A 47 -4.19 -15.08 -3.84
CA ASN A 47 -5.26 -16.01 -4.18
C ASN A 47 -5.96 -15.68 -5.52
N ALA A 48 -5.20 -15.18 -6.50
CA ALA A 48 -5.72 -14.93 -7.85
C ALA A 48 -6.15 -16.23 -8.54
N LYS A 49 -7.17 -16.17 -9.38
CA LYS A 49 -7.68 -17.34 -10.13
C LYS A 49 -6.64 -17.92 -11.10
N ARG A 50 -5.83 -17.04 -11.72
CA ARG A 50 -4.79 -17.42 -12.68
C ARG A 50 -3.44 -17.48 -12.01
N LYS A 51 -2.65 -18.52 -12.31
CA LYS A 51 -1.30 -18.68 -11.76
C LYS A 51 -0.34 -17.57 -12.21
N ARG A 52 -0.40 -17.20 -13.49
CA ARG A 52 0.36 -16.08 -14.09
C ARG A 52 -0.52 -15.39 -15.12
N PHE A 53 -0.44 -14.06 -15.22
CA PHE A 53 -1.16 -13.26 -16.20
C PHE A 53 -0.47 -11.90 -16.38
N LYS A 54 -0.91 -11.13 -17.38
CA LYS A 54 -0.47 -9.74 -17.58
C LYS A 54 -1.63 -8.79 -17.29
N HIS A 55 -1.33 -7.66 -16.69
CA HIS A 55 -2.26 -6.57 -16.45
C HIS A 55 -1.51 -5.24 -16.47
N ASN A 56 -1.98 -4.24 -17.24
CA ASN A 56 -1.31 -2.94 -17.43
C ASN A 56 0.19 -3.08 -17.76
N GLY A 57 0.59 -4.03 -18.62
CA GLY A 57 1.99 -4.30 -18.93
C GLY A 57 2.79 -5.03 -17.83
N ALA A 58 2.30 -5.08 -16.60
CA ALA A 58 2.93 -5.81 -15.51
C ALA A 58 2.74 -7.33 -15.65
N LYS A 59 3.75 -8.09 -15.22
CA LYS A 59 3.69 -9.55 -15.07
C LYS A 59 3.18 -9.90 -13.67
N CYS A 60 1.94 -10.38 -13.59
CA CYS A 60 1.30 -10.76 -12.33
C CYS A 60 1.48 -12.26 -12.05
N PHE A 61 1.74 -12.61 -10.79
CA PHE A 61 1.85 -13.98 -10.34
C PHE A 61 1.04 -14.23 -9.07
N ASN A 62 0.35 -15.38 -9.05
CA ASN A 62 -0.47 -15.75 -7.90
C ASN A 62 0.39 -16.31 -6.75
N VAL A 63 0.08 -15.87 -5.55
CA VAL A 63 0.59 -16.42 -4.29
C VAL A 63 -0.59 -16.94 -3.49
N THR A 64 -0.74 -18.25 -3.46
CA THR A 64 -1.80 -18.91 -2.69
C THR A 64 -1.36 -19.07 -1.24
N VAL A 65 -2.20 -18.60 -0.32
CA VAL A 65 -1.98 -18.72 1.12
C VAL A 65 -3.24 -19.25 1.81
N PRO A 66 -3.07 -20.06 2.85
CA PRO A 66 -4.19 -20.53 3.64
C PRO A 66 -4.87 -19.38 4.39
N ASP A 67 -6.11 -19.58 4.77
CA ASP A 67 -6.83 -18.61 5.61
C ASP A 67 -6.49 -18.86 7.09
N VAL A 68 -5.45 -18.18 7.55
CA VAL A 68 -4.91 -18.27 8.92
C VAL A 68 -5.23 -17.01 9.72
N GLY A 69 -6.38 -16.40 9.44
CA GLY A 69 -6.83 -15.19 10.12
C GLY A 69 -5.85 -14.01 10.01
N PRO A 70 -5.57 -13.28 11.10
CA PRO A 70 -4.71 -12.09 11.07
C PRO A 70 -3.28 -12.31 10.55
N ALA A 71 -2.77 -13.54 10.65
CA ALA A 71 -1.43 -13.89 10.17
C ALA A 71 -1.35 -14.05 8.64
N LYS A 72 -2.49 -14.11 7.94
CA LYS A 72 -2.57 -14.33 6.49
C LYS A 72 -1.69 -13.37 5.69
N ALA A 73 -1.70 -12.08 6.06
CA ALA A 73 -0.91 -11.06 5.36
C ALA A 73 0.61 -11.29 5.53
N VAL A 74 1.05 -11.70 6.73
CA VAL A 74 2.46 -12.03 6.99
C VAL A 74 2.90 -13.25 6.19
N TYR A 75 2.08 -14.32 6.19
CA TYR A 75 2.34 -15.51 5.37
C TYR A 75 2.43 -15.19 3.88
N TYR A 76 1.49 -14.36 3.40
CA TYR A 76 1.46 -13.93 2.01
C TYR A 76 2.75 -13.21 1.63
N ASP A 77 3.17 -12.21 2.41
CA ASP A 77 4.35 -11.41 2.09
C ASP A 77 5.64 -12.27 2.10
N ILE A 78 5.77 -13.21 3.04
CA ILE A 78 6.89 -14.15 3.08
C ILE A 78 6.88 -15.09 1.85
N ALA A 79 5.71 -15.63 1.51
CA ALA A 79 5.57 -16.50 0.35
C ALA A 79 5.84 -15.75 -0.97
N ALA A 80 5.40 -14.49 -1.07
CA ALA A 80 5.68 -13.61 -2.19
C ALA A 80 7.17 -13.31 -2.33
N LEU A 81 7.87 -12.96 -1.23
CA LEU A 81 9.32 -12.77 -1.24
C LEU A 81 10.07 -14.01 -1.70
N LYS A 82 9.66 -15.19 -1.20
CA LYS A 82 10.26 -16.47 -1.63
C LYS A 82 10.06 -16.71 -3.12
N ALA A 83 8.85 -16.45 -3.63
CA ALA A 83 8.54 -16.61 -5.05
C ALA A 83 9.33 -15.63 -5.93
N VAL A 84 9.47 -14.36 -5.50
CA VAL A 84 10.31 -13.36 -6.18
C VAL A 84 11.77 -13.80 -6.20
N TYR A 85 12.33 -14.21 -5.07
CA TYR A 85 13.72 -14.67 -5.02
C TYR A 85 13.96 -15.87 -5.96
N GLN A 86 13.05 -16.86 -5.95
CA GLN A 86 13.15 -17.99 -6.85
C GLN A 86 13.08 -17.56 -8.32
N TYR A 87 12.19 -16.62 -8.66
CA TYR A 87 12.10 -16.06 -10.00
C TYR A 87 13.39 -15.36 -10.43
N VAL A 88 14.01 -14.58 -9.52
CA VAL A 88 15.29 -13.90 -9.76
C VAL A 88 16.40 -14.90 -10.06
N VAL A 89 16.47 -15.99 -9.30
CA VAL A 89 17.47 -17.06 -9.51
C VAL A 89 17.23 -17.80 -10.84
N ASP A 90 15.99 -18.22 -11.08
CA ASP A 90 15.63 -19.02 -12.27
C ASP A 90 15.83 -18.25 -13.59
N HIS A 91 15.74 -16.91 -13.56
CA HIS A 91 15.88 -16.06 -14.75
C HIS A 91 17.21 -15.29 -14.78
N ASN A 92 18.12 -15.59 -13.85
CA ASN A 92 19.42 -14.96 -13.73
C ASN A 92 19.35 -13.42 -13.77
N ILE A 93 18.42 -12.84 -12.97
CA ILE A 93 18.28 -11.39 -12.85
C ILE A 93 19.35 -10.89 -11.88
N GLU A 94 20.18 -9.94 -12.33
CA GLU A 94 21.34 -9.42 -11.60
C GLU A 94 21.17 -7.97 -11.16
N GLU A 95 20.06 -7.32 -11.50
CA GLU A 95 19.74 -5.96 -11.07
C GLU A 95 18.23 -5.77 -10.94
N GLY A 96 17.80 -5.06 -9.91
CA GLY A 96 16.39 -4.74 -9.72
C GLY A 96 16.05 -4.22 -8.34
N ILE A 97 14.75 -4.05 -8.12
CA ILE A 97 14.19 -3.57 -6.86
C ILE A 97 13.08 -4.53 -6.42
N VAL A 98 13.09 -4.92 -5.16
CA VAL A 98 11.93 -5.52 -4.49
C VAL A 98 11.26 -4.45 -3.65
N TYR A 99 10.07 -4.05 -4.03
CA TYR A 99 9.28 -3.03 -3.34
C TYR A 99 8.18 -3.68 -2.48
N ILE A 100 8.30 -3.53 -1.18
CA ILE A 100 7.45 -4.16 -0.17
C ILE A 100 6.48 -3.12 0.39
N LEU A 101 5.19 -3.35 0.22
CA LEU A 101 4.12 -2.50 0.72
C LEU A 101 3.67 -2.97 2.11
N ALA A 102 3.77 -2.09 3.09
CA ALA A 102 3.60 -2.30 4.53
C ALA A 102 4.70 -3.09 5.26
N CYS A 103 4.83 -2.81 6.55
CA CYS A 103 5.89 -3.33 7.41
C CYS A 103 5.49 -4.59 8.18
N ARG A 104 5.14 -5.71 7.47
CA ARG A 104 4.57 -6.91 8.12
C ARG A 104 5.56 -8.00 8.47
N ILE A 105 6.76 -8.01 7.85
CA ILE A 105 7.68 -9.15 7.86
C ILE A 105 9.07 -8.83 8.44
N GLY A 106 9.15 -7.83 9.30
CA GLY A 106 10.40 -7.35 9.89
C GLY A 106 11.33 -8.43 10.44
N PRO A 107 10.85 -9.41 11.24
CA PRO A 107 11.69 -10.49 11.76
C PRO A 107 12.39 -11.32 10.68
N PHE A 108 11.83 -11.38 9.48
CA PHE A 108 12.32 -12.20 8.37
C PHE A 108 13.14 -11.40 7.35
N LEU A 109 12.93 -10.08 7.27
CA LEU A 109 13.44 -9.25 6.18
C LEU A 109 14.95 -9.29 6.04
N LYS A 110 15.72 -9.21 7.14
CA LYS A 110 17.18 -9.20 7.13
C LYS A 110 17.80 -10.36 6.33
N LYS A 111 17.21 -11.55 6.42
CA LYS A 111 17.65 -12.72 5.65
C LYS A 111 17.47 -12.50 4.16
N TYR A 112 16.29 -12.03 3.76
CA TYR A 112 15.96 -11.80 2.34
C TYR A 112 16.77 -10.66 1.74
N VAL A 113 16.98 -9.56 2.47
CA VAL A 113 17.86 -8.46 2.03
C VAL A 113 19.25 -8.99 1.67
N LYS A 114 19.88 -9.79 2.53
CA LYS A 114 21.17 -10.41 2.22
C LYS A 114 21.13 -11.28 0.96
N MET A 115 20.05 -12.03 0.77
CA MET A 115 19.89 -12.89 -0.40
C MET A 115 19.71 -12.07 -1.68
N PHE A 116 18.96 -10.99 -1.65
CA PHE A 116 18.74 -10.07 -2.77
C PHE A 116 20.02 -9.27 -3.09
N HIS A 117 20.73 -8.78 -2.09
CA HIS A 117 22.01 -8.09 -2.29
C HIS A 117 23.04 -8.96 -2.99
N ALA A 118 23.07 -10.27 -2.74
CA ALA A 118 23.93 -11.21 -3.47
C ALA A 118 23.61 -11.31 -4.98
N LYS A 119 22.48 -10.71 -5.39
CA LYS A 119 22.02 -10.58 -6.79
C LYS A 119 21.92 -9.11 -7.24
N ASN A 120 22.58 -8.20 -6.52
CA ASN A 120 22.54 -6.76 -6.78
C ASN A 120 21.13 -6.17 -6.85
N ILE A 121 20.19 -6.74 -6.08
CA ILE A 121 18.80 -6.30 -6.01
C ILE A 121 18.59 -5.56 -4.69
N GLN A 122 18.06 -4.35 -4.78
CA GLN A 122 17.73 -3.51 -3.64
C GLN A 122 16.35 -3.82 -3.08
N VAL A 123 16.15 -3.58 -1.79
CA VAL A 123 14.87 -3.79 -1.10
C VAL A 123 14.33 -2.47 -0.59
N PHE A 124 13.25 -2.02 -1.20
CA PHE A 124 12.52 -0.82 -0.83
C PHE A 124 11.29 -1.18 -0.01
N VAL A 125 10.94 -0.32 0.93
CA VAL A 125 9.78 -0.52 1.83
C VAL A 125 8.90 0.72 1.83
N ASN A 126 7.58 0.53 1.72
CA ASN A 126 6.60 1.55 2.08
C ASN A 126 6.09 1.23 3.49
N PRO A 127 6.24 2.14 4.47
CA PRO A 127 5.88 1.84 5.87
C PRO A 127 4.38 1.82 6.14
N ASP A 128 3.51 2.29 5.22
CA ASP A 128 2.06 2.50 5.38
C ASP A 128 1.77 3.57 6.48
N GLY A 129 2.15 3.35 7.65
CA GLY A 129 2.06 4.27 8.78
C GLY A 129 1.28 3.72 9.97
N HIS A 130 1.95 3.69 11.09
CA HIS A 130 1.39 3.46 12.42
C HIS A 130 0.39 2.28 12.57
N GLU A 131 0.54 1.17 11.80
CA GLU A 131 -0.37 0.02 11.91
C GLU A 131 -0.51 -0.48 13.36
N PHE A 132 0.55 -0.36 14.17
CA PHE A 132 0.54 -0.72 15.58
C PHE A 132 -0.36 0.15 16.46
N LYS A 133 -0.80 1.34 15.98
CA LYS A 133 -1.72 2.23 16.71
C LYS A 133 -3.19 1.89 16.48
N ARG A 134 -3.51 1.06 15.49
CA ARG A 134 -4.91 0.77 15.14
C ARG A 134 -5.65 0.07 16.27
N ALA A 135 -6.86 0.54 16.57
CA ALA A 135 -7.70 0.09 17.68
C ALA A 135 -8.10 -1.40 17.58
N LYS A 136 -8.20 -1.95 16.35
CA LYS A 136 -8.56 -3.35 16.10
C LYS A 136 -7.56 -4.38 16.64
N TRP A 137 -6.32 -3.96 16.94
CA TRP A 137 -5.27 -4.85 17.39
C TRP A 137 -5.18 -4.91 18.91
N ASN A 138 -5.09 -6.13 19.48
CA ASN A 138 -4.75 -6.32 20.88
C ASN A 138 -3.27 -5.95 21.16
N TRP A 139 -2.90 -5.87 22.44
CA TRP A 139 -1.57 -5.41 22.83
C TRP A 139 -0.43 -6.25 22.24
N PHE A 140 -0.54 -7.59 22.20
CA PHE A 140 0.51 -8.46 21.65
C PHE A 140 0.72 -8.23 20.16
N ILE A 141 -0.35 -8.10 19.40
CA ILE A 141 -0.29 -7.82 17.97
C ILE A 141 0.30 -6.43 17.71
N ARG A 142 -0.04 -5.42 18.53
CA ARG A 142 0.58 -4.09 18.42
C ARG A 142 2.09 -4.13 18.66
N GLN A 143 2.58 -4.92 19.65
CA GLN A 143 4.02 -5.08 19.86
C GLN A 143 4.70 -5.76 18.67
N TYR A 144 4.06 -6.76 18.06
CA TYR A 144 4.56 -7.39 16.84
C TYR A 144 4.69 -6.37 15.70
N TRP A 145 3.65 -5.57 15.44
CA TRP A 145 3.68 -4.55 14.39
C TRP A 145 4.77 -3.51 14.61
N LYS A 146 4.92 -3.00 15.84
CA LYS A 146 5.97 -2.05 16.18
C LYS A 146 7.38 -2.64 16.00
N LEU A 147 7.57 -3.89 16.42
CA LEU A 147 8.82 -4.61 16.20
C LEU A 147 9.09 -4.83 14.71
N SER A 148 8.07 -5.25 13.97
CA SER A 148 8.18 -5.52 12.54
C SER A 148 8.54 -4.25 11.76
N GLU A 149 7.84 -3.15 11.99
CA GLU A 149 8.15 -1.84 11.39
C GLU A 149 9.61 -1.45 11.67
N ARG A 150 10.03 -1.49 12.93
CA ARG A 150 11.41 -1.18 13.32
C ARG A 150 12.44 -2.01 12.57
N LEU A 151 12.20 -3.32 12.43
CA LEU A 151 13.13 -4.22 11.76
C LEU A 151 13.12 -4.04 10.25
N MET A 152 11.99 -3.68 9.66
CA MET A 152 11.90 -3.38 8.24
C MET A 152 12.62 -2.09 7.90
N ILE A 153 12.37 -1.01 8.64
CA ILE A 153 13.08 0.27 8.46
C ILE A 153 14.60 0.11 8.66
N LYS A 154 15.01 -0.67 9.67
CA LYS A 154 16.44 -0.93 9.93
C LYS A 154 17.16 -1.63 8.78
N ASN A 155 16.48 -2.51 8.05
CA ASN A 155 17.11 -3.41 7.08
C ASN A 155 16.77 -3.08 5.61
N ALA A 156 15.85 -2.16 5.36
CA ALA A 156 15.56 -1.68 4.01
C ALA A 156 16.71 -0.83 3.46
N ASP A 157 16.93 -0.89 2.16
CA ASP A 157 17.86 0.00 1.47
C ASP A 157 17.27 1.38 1.29
N TYR A 158 15.94 1.44 1.10
CA TYR A 158 15.21 2.69 0.91
C TYR A 158 13.80 2.61 1.48
N VAL A 159 13.32 3.70 2.06
CA VAL A 159 11.97 3.83 2.59
C VAL A 159 11.21 4.88 1.78
N VAL A 160 10.19 4.43 1.06
CA VAL A 160 9.33 5.29 0.23
C VAL A 160 8.06 5.60 1.01
N CYS A 161 7.95 6.82 1.51
CA CYS A 161 6.80 7.28 2.29
C CYS A 161 5.75 7.92 1.37
N ASP A 162 4.48 7.70 1.63
CA ASP A 162 3.36 8.27 0.87
C ASP A 162 2.90 9.63 1.40
N SER A 163 3.44 10.05 2.55
CA SER A 163 3.14 11.31 3.21
C SER A 163 4.39 11.93 3.82
N GLN A 164 4.52 13.24 3.73
CA GLN A 164 5.59 14.00 4.39
C GLN A 164 5.59 13.78 5.91
N ASN A 165 4.42 13.64 6.52
CA ASN A 165 4.31 13.35 7.95
C ASN A 165 4.85 11.96 8.30
N ILE A 166 4.63 10.96 7.44
CA ILE A 166 5.20 9.62 7.61
C ILE A 166 6.71 9.67 7.41
N GLU A 167 7.20 10.38 6.41
CA GLU A 167 8.65 10.53 6.22
C GLU A 167 9.31 11.16 7.44
N LYS A 168 8.77 12.27 7.96
CA LYS A 168 9.25 12.93 9.18
C LYS A 168 9.24 11.97 10.38
N TYR A 169 8.14 11.23 10.56
CA TYR A 169 8.05 10.20 11.61
C TYR A 169 9.17 9.15 11.49
N ILE A 170 9.41 8.63 10.28
CA ILE A 170 10.47 7.64 10.04
C ILE A 170 11.85 8.23 10.35
N GLN A 171 12.13 9.44 9.92
CA GLN A 171 13.40 10.13 10.17
C GLN A 171 13.64 10.43 11.64
N GLU A 172 12.61 10.77 12.41
CA GLU A 172 12.71 11.12 13.83
C GLU A 172 12.77 9.88 14.72
N ASP A 173 11.80 8.96 14.61
CA ASP A 173 11.68 7.81 15.50
C ASP A 173 12.72 6.72 15.23
N TYR A 174 13.19 6.64 13.96
CA TYR A 174 14.19 5.64 13.54
C TYR A 174 15.56 6.25 13.21
N LYS A 175 15.84 7.51 13.61
CA LYS A 175 17.09 8.23 13.35
C LYS A 175 18.37 7.44 13.65
N LYS A 176 18.35 6.56 14.65
CA LYS A 176 19.49 5.70 15.01
C LYS A 176 19.89 4.71 13.93
N TYR A 177 19.02 4.42 12.97
CA TYR A 177 19.29 3.54 11.84
C TYR A 177 19.68 4.30 10.57
N GLN A 178 19.56 5.64 10.58
CA GLN A 178 19.84 6.53 9.44
C GLN A 178 19.16 6.06 8.15
N PRO A 179 17.82 5.80 8.17
CA PRO A 179 17.12 5.28 7.01
C PRO A 179 17.22 6.26 5.84
N GLN A 180 17.51 5.74 4.66
CA GLN A 180 17.35 6.51 3.42
C GLN A 180 15.87 6.63 3.11
N THR A 181 15.34 7.84 3.03
CA THR A 181 13.90 8.09 2.85
C THR A 181 13.61 8.96 1.65
N THR A 182 12.43 8.82 1.08
CA THR A 182 11.84 9.76 0.13
C THR A 182 10.34 9.81 0.31
N PHE A 183 9.76 10.95 -0.05
CA PHE A 183 8.32 11.15 -0.11
C PHE A 183 7.84 11.08 -1.55
N ILE A 184 6.89 10.19 -1.83
CA ILE A 184 6.17 10.09 -3.09
C ILE A 184 4.68 9.96 -2.78
N ALA A 185 3.93 11.05 -2.97
CA ALA A 185 2.49 11.06 -2.74
C ALA A 185 1.75 10.13 -3.70
N TYR A 186 0.67 9.54 -3.23
CA TYR A 186 -0.29 8.93 -4.14
C TYR A 186 -0.99 10.02 -4.95
N GLY A 187 -1.19 9.74 -6.23
CA GLY A 187 -1.96 10.60 -7.11
C GLY A 187 -3.47 10.36 -6.98
N ALA A 188 -4.22 11.25 -7.60
CA ALA A 188 -5.65 11.07 -7.84
C ALA A 188 -5.99 11.48 -9.27
N ASP A 189 -6.98 10.82 -9.87
CA ASP A 189 -7.52 11.27 -11.14
C ASP A 189 -8.36 12.51 -10.90
N VAL A 190 -8.05 13.60 -11.62
CA VAL A 190 -8.89 14.79 -11.62
C VAL A 190 -10.05 14.54 -12.58
N VAL A 191 -11.26 14.51 -12.05
CA VAL A 191 -12.47 14.30 -12.83
C VAL A 191 -13.16 15.65 -13.04
N ASP A 192 -13.19 16.11 -14.29
CA ASP A 192 -13.80 17.40 -14.65
C ASP A 192 -15.34 17.29 -14.86
N ASN A 193 -15.89 16.08 -14.87
CA ASN A 193 -17.31 15.85 -15.11
C ASN A 193 -18.05 15.67 -13.79
N SER A 194 -18.75 16.70 -13.34
CA SER A 194 -19.85 16.54 -12.41
C SER A 194 -21.07 16.04 -13.19
N ASP A 195 -21.58 14.88 -12.85
CA ASP A 195 -22.86 14.38 -13.37
C ASP A 195 -23.99 15.06 -12.59
N GLU A 196 -24.30 16.28 -13.00
CA GLU A 196 -25.30 17.14 -12.34
C GLU A 196 -26.68 16.45 -12.29
N GLU A 197 -27.07 15.73 -13.32
CA GLU A 197 -28.36 15.02 -13.36
C GLU A 197 -28.43 13.93 -12.28
N LYS A 198 -27.38 13.13 -12.16
CA LYS A 198 -27.31 12.11 -11.08
C LYS A 198 -27.26 12.74 -9.70
N PHE A 199 -26.55 13.85 -9.57
CA PHE A 199 -26.53 14.58 -8.30
C PHE A 199 -27.91 15.10 -7.92
N GLU A 200 -28.65 15.70 -8.84
CA GLU A 200 -30.01 16.22 -8.60
C GLU A 200 -30.98 15.11 -8.19
N VAL A 201 -30.94 13.95 -8.85
CA VAL A 201 -31.75 12.79 -8.47
C VAL A 201 -31.43 12.34 -7.05
N TRP A 202 -30.12 12.14 -6.75
CA TRP A 202 -29.67 11.72 -5.43
C TRP A 202 -30.02 12.77 -4.35
N ALA A 203 -29.77 14.05 -4.62
CA ALA A 203 -30.07 15.14 -3.69
C ALA A 203 -31.56 15.21 -3.34
N LYS A 204 -32.42 15.01 -4.33
CA LYS A 204 -33.89 14.96 -4.12
C LYS A 204 -34.31 13.74 -3.30
N GLU A 205 -33.73 12.56 -3.56
CA GLU A 205 -34.01 11.33 -2.80
C GLU A 205 -33.62 11.44 -1.33
N HIS A 206 -32.54 12.21 -1.03
CA HIS A 206 -32.00 12.35 0.31
C HIS A 206 -32.36 13.70 0.98
N GLU A 207 -33.20 14.49 0.34
CA GLU A 207 -33.64 15.82 0.84
C GLU A 207 -32.47 16.79 1.11
N VAL A 208 -31.36 16.67 0.32
CA VAL A 208 -30.17 17.48 0.43
C VAL A 208 -30.14 18.59 -0.61
N SER A 209 -29.79 19.80 -0.21
CA SER A 209 -29.65 20.93 -1.12
C SER A 209 -28.19 21.12 -1.56
N LYS A 210 -27.96 21.42 -2.85
CA LYS A 210 -26.63 21.66 -3.42
C LYS A 210 -25.91 22.77 -2.64
N ASN A 211 -24.68 22.51 -2.24
CA ASN A 211 -23.82 23.42 -1.44
C ASN A 211 -24.31 23.72 -0.01
N GLU A 212 -25.41 23.10 0.44
CA GLU A 212 -25.93 23.27 1.79
C GLU A 212 -25.71 22.04 2.66
N TYR A 213 -24.62 21.29 2.43
CA TYR A 213 -24.24 20.12 3.24
C TYR A 213 -22.72 20.04 3.46
N TYR A 214 -22.35 19.29 4.50
CA TYR A 214 -21.00 18.79 4.74
C TYR A 214 -20.97 17.31 4.37
N LEU A 215 -19.93 16.88 3.64
CA LEU A 215 -19.76 15.49 3.21
C LEU A 215 -18.63 14.80 3.96
N ILE A 216 -18.92 13.64 4.53
CA ILE A 216 -17.91 12.77 5.14
C ILE A 216 -17.86 11.46 4.35
N VAL A 217 -16.75 11.18 3.69
CA VAL A 217 -16.53 9.94 2.94
C VAL A 217 -15.42 9.13 3.58
N GLY A 218 -15.72 7.91 3.99
CA GLY A 218 -14.69 7.04 4.57
C GLY A 218 -15.24 5.71 5.11
N ARG A 219 -14.34 4.88 5.64
CA ARG A 219 -14.73 3.64 6.32
C ARG A 219 -15.25 3.95 7.72
N PHE A 220 -16.30 3.29 8.14
CA PHE A 220 -16.84 3.41 9.50
C PHE A 220 -15.99 2.60 10.49
N VAL A 221 -14.83 3.19 10.85
CA VAL A 221 -13.85 2.61 11.78
C VAL A 221 -13.45 3.64 12.84
N PRO A 222 -13.05 3.23 14.05
CA PRO A 222 -12.74 4.16 15.14
C PRO A 222 -11.67 5.21 14.78
N GLU A 223 -10.70 4.85 13.94
CA GLU A 223 -9.63 5.74 13.52
C GLU A 223 -10.11 6.94 12.70
N ASN A 224 -11.29 6.85 12.08
CA ASN A 224 -11.88 7.94 11.29
C ASN A 224 -12.71 8.92 12.12
N ASN A 225 -12.87 8.67 13.42
CA ASN A 225 -13.52 9.58 14.39
C ASN A 225 -14.94 10.06 14.01
N TYR A 226 -15.73 9.22 13.34
CA TYR A 226 -17.10 9.58 12.93
C TYR A 226 -17.97 10.06 14.08
N GLU A 227 -17.88 9.42 15.25
CA GLU A 227 -18.64 9.83 16.43
C GLU A 227 -18.32 11.27 16.82
N THR A 228 -17.03 11.64 16.86
CA THR A 228 -16.60 13.01 17.17
C THR A 228 -17.13 13.99 16.13
N MET A 229 -16.98 13.69 14.84
CA MET A 229 -17.45 14.57 13.77
C MET A 229 -18.96 14.80 13.83
N ILE A 230 -19.75 13.73 14.08
CA ILE A 230 -21.21 13.84 14.20
C ILE A 230 -21.59 14.64 15.45
N ARG A 231 -20.96 14.40 16.61
CA ARG A 231 -21.24 15.15 17.84
C ARG A 231 -20.93 16.64 17.68
N GLU A 232 -19.77 16.97 17.13
CA GLU A 232 -19.38 18.36 16.89
C GLU A 232 -20.33 19.05 15.88
N PHE A 233 -20.71 18.33 14.83
CA PHE A 233 -21.72 18.83 13.89
C PHE A 233 -23.05 19.10 14.57
N MET A 234 -23.57 18.17 15.37
CA MET A 234 -24.84 18.33 16.09
C MET A 234 -24.80 19.45 17.13
N SER A 235 -23.64 19.76 17.69
CA SER A 235 -23.45 20.87 18.63
C SER A 235 -23.22 22.22 17.92
N SER A 236 -22.99 22.20 16.62
CA SER A 236 -22.80 23.42 15.84
C SER A 236 -24.14 24.12 15.58
N ASN A 237 -24.08 25.43 15.34
CA ASN A 237 -25.26 26.23 14.97
C ASN A 237 -25.49 26.27 13.44
N THR A 238 -24.91 25.33 12.69
CA THR A 238 -25.09 25.27 11.23
C THR A 238 -26.52 24.85 10.86
N LYS A 239 -27.00 25.38 9.75
CA LYS A 239 -28.28 24.97 9.16
C LYS A 239 -28.09 23.98 7.99
N LYS A 240 -26.83 23.65 7.69
CA LYS A 240 -26.48 22.71 6.63
C LYS A 240 -26.63 21.27 7.10
N ASP A 241 -26.84 20.37 6.19
CA ASP A 241 -26.91 18.93 6.45
C ASP A 241 -25.52 18.30 6.61
N LEU A 242 -25.47 17.13 7.24
CA LEU A 242 -24.31 16.25 7.27
C LEU A 242 -24.64 14.96 6.49
N VAL A 243 -23.85 14.66 5.49
CA VAL A 243 -24.01 13.52 4.60
C VAL A 243 -22.81 12.58 4.70
#